data_db75a57d1025b6cf61a6acc5c101a9c4
#
_entry.id   db75a57d1025b6cf61a6acc5c101a9c4
#
_cell.length_a   1.000
_cell.length_b   1.000
_cell.length_c   1.000
_cell.angle_alpha   90.00
_cell.angle_beta   90.00
_cell.angle_gamma   90.00
#
_symmetry.space_group_name_H-M   'P 1'
#
loop_
_entity.id
_entity.type
_entity.pdbx_description
1 polymer ?
#
loop_
_entity_poly.entity_id
_entity_poly.type
_entity_poly.pdbx_seq_one_letter_code
_entity_poly.pdbx_strand_id
1 'polypeptide(L)'
;MSKIRNAKYQIGQVVRHRLYPFRGVVFDIDPVFDNTDEWYEAIPAEIRPHKDQPFYHLFAENDETEYVAYVSEQNLLPDNSGEPVRHPQVAEVFVQDGRGGYRPRAAMMH
;
A
#
# COMPACT_ATOMS: atom_id res chain seq x y z
N MET A 1 10.44 21.28 -15.45
CA MET A 1 9.01 21.27 -15.10
C MET A 1 8.69 20.02 -14.30
N SER A 2 8.10 20.19 -13.15
CA SER A 2 7.72 19.05 -12.33
C SER A 2 6.45 18.40 -12.88
N LYS A 3 6.40 17.08 -12.84
CA LYS A 3 5.20 16.34 -13.18
C LYS A 3 4.34 16.18 -11.95
N ILE A 4 3.04 16.40 -12.10
CA ILE A 4 2.07 16.10 -11.07
C ILE A 4 1.71 14.63 -11.22
N ARG A 5 1.86 13.87 -10.12
CA ARG A 5 1.46 12.47 -10.07
C ARG A 5 0.19 12.33 -9.26
N ASN A 6 -0.85 11.83 -9.87
CA ASN A 6 -2.10 11.55 -9.19
C ASN A 6 -2.08 10.12 -8.70
N ALA A 7 -1.93 9.95 -7.40
CA ALA A 7 -2.01 8.63 -6.78
C ALA A 7 -3.46 8.16 -6.82
N LYS A 8 -3.66 6.94 -7.30
CA LYS A 8 -4.99 6.34 -7.44
C LYS A 8 -5.59 5.96 -6.10
N TYR A 9 -4.74 5.61 -5.14
CA TYR A 9 -5.16 5.18 -3.81
C TYR A 9 -4.70 6.18 -2.77
N GLN A 10 -5.38 6.18 -1.62
CA GLN A 10 -5.16 7.16 -0.56
C GLN A 10 -4.61 6.48 0.69
N ILE A 11 -3.93 7.26 1.53
CA ILE A 11 -3.51 6.78 2.85
C ILE A 11 -4.76 6.37 3.64
N GLY A 12 -4.70 5.17 4.21
CA GLY A 12 -5.82 4.57 4.92
C GLY A 12 -6.70 3.67 4.07
N GLN A 13 -6.55 3.71 2.75
CA GLN A 13 -7.33 2.83 1.87
C GLN A 13 -6.80 1.40 1.95
N VAL A 14 -7.73 0.44 1.90
CA VAL A 14 -7.37 -0.98 1.82
C VAL A 14 -7.26 -1.38 0.36
N VAL A 15 -6.13 -1.99 0.03
CA VAL A 15 -5.84 -2.47 -1.33
C VAL A 15 -5.39 -3.92 -1.27
N ARG A 16 -5.45 -4.60 -2.40
CA ARG A 16 -4.95 -5.96 -2.52
C ARG A 16 -4.07 -6.09 -3.75
N HIS A 17 -3.12 -7.03 -3.71
CA HIS A 17 -2.29 -7.31 -4.88
C HIS A 17 -3.15 -8.03 -5.93
N ARG A 18 -2.96 -7.67 -7.19
CA ARG A 18 -3.77 -8.27 -8.26
C ARG A 18 -3.38 -9.71 -8.59
N LEU A 19 -2.18 -10.15 -8.18
CA LEU A 19 -1.66 -11.49 -8.48
C LEU A 19 -1.41 -12.33 -7.24
N TYR A 20 -0.83 -11.73 -6.20
CA TYR A 20 -0.44 -12.44 -4.98
C TYR A 20 -1.51 -12.32 -3.90
N PRO A 21 -1.64 -13.33 -3.03
CA PRO A 21 -2.74 -13.38 -2.06
C PRO A 21 -2.44 -12.54 -0.81
N PHE A 22 -2.24 -11.24 -0.98
CA PHE A 22 -2.09 -10.34 0.17
C PHE A 22 -2.86 -9.04 -0.04
N ARG A 23 -3.15 -8.39 1.06
CA ARG A 23 -3.83 -7.10 1.10
C ARG A 23 -3.23 -6.25 2.20
N GLY A 24 -3.53 -4.96 2.22
CA GLY A 24 -2.98 -4.10 3.25
C GLY A 24 -3.57 -2.70 3.23
N VAL A 25 -3.20 -1.94 4.25
CA VAL A 25 -3.60 -0.53 4.39
C VAL A 25 -2.45 0.34 3.91
N VAL A 26 -2.75 1.27 3.02
CA VAL A 26 -1.76 2.25 2.53
C VAL A 26 -1.38 3.18 3.68
N PHE A 27 -0.08 3.25 4.02
CA PHE A 27 0.37 4.17 5.05
C PHE A 27 1.34 5.23 4.54
N ASP A 28 1.88 5.06 3.33
CA ASP A 28 2.73 6.06 2.69
C ASP A 28 2.71 5.87 1.17
N ILE A 29 2.99 6.92 0.45
CA ILE A 29 2.93 6.93 -1.02
C ILE A 29 4.16 7.64 -1.56
N ASP A 30 4.89 6.97 -2.46
CA ASP A 30 5.98 7.58 -3.23
C ASP A 30 5.47 7.90 -4.62
N PRO A 31 5.66 9.13 -5.12
CA PRO A 31 5.16 9.48 -6.46
C PRO A 31 5.81 8.68 -7.58
N VAL A 32 7.04 8.24 -7.37
CA VAL A 32 7.77 7.34 -8.27
C VAL A 32 8.56 6.36 -7.42
N PHE A 33 9.10 5.33 -8.07
CA PHE A 33 9.92 4.33 -7.38
C PHE A 33 11.02 5.00 -6.54
N ASP A 34 11.11 4.62 -5.28
CA ASP A 34 12.09 5.15 -4.32
C ASP A 34 12.59 4.03 -3.41
N ASN A 35 13.30 3.10 -3.99
CA ASN A 35 13.95 2.00 -3.28
C ASN A 35 15.24 1.67 -4.02
N THR A 36 15.94 0.61 -3.63
CA THR A 36 17.23 0.27 -4.21
C THR A 36 17.09 -0.45 -5.54
N ASP A 37 18.13 -0.38 -6.37
CA ASP A 37 18.17 -1.13 -7.62
C ASP A 37 18.14 -2.63 -7.35
N GLU A 38 18.81 -3.08 -6.28
CA GLU A 38 18.82 -4.48 -5.88
C GLU A 38 17.41 -4.97 -5.57
N TRP A 39 16.63 -4.16 -4.84
CA TRP A 39 15.24 -4.49 -4.54
C TRP A 39 14.43 -4.62 -5.82
N TYR A 40 14.60 -3.68 -6.75
CA TYR A 40 13.86 -3.64 -8.01
C TYR A 40 14.21 -4.86 -8.88
N GLU A 41 15.48 -5.16 -9.01
CA GLU A 41 15.94 -6.26 -9.83
C GLU A 41 15.60 -7.62 -9.25
N ALA A 42 15.34 -7.70 -7.95
CA ALA A 42 14.88 -8.93 -7.31
C ALA A 42 13.43 -9.28 -7.68
N ILE A 43 12.67 -8.33 -8.23
CA ILE A 43 11.32 -8.61 -8.72
C ILE A 43 11.45 -9.45 -10.00
N PRO A 44 10.71 -10.57 -10.11
CA PRO A 44 10.74 -11.36 -11.36
C PRO A 44 10.41 -10.48 -12.56
N ALA A 45 11.18 -10.66 -13.65
CA ALA A 45 11.07 -9.79 -14.82
C ALA A 45 9.65 -9.74 -15.40
N GLU A 46 8.90 -10.85 -15.28
CA GLU A 46 7.56 -10.96 -15.83
C GLU A 46 6.56 -10.04 -15.16
N ILE A 47 6.83 -9.64 -13.90
CA ILE A 47 5.92 -8.79 -13.12
C ILE A 47 6.59 -7.51 -12.65
N ARG A 48 7.81 -7.25 -13.12
CA ARG A 48 8.55 -6.05 -12.72
C ARG A 48 7.89 -4.82 -13.30
N PRO A 49 7.44 -3.89 -12.43
CA PRO A 49 6.68 -2.72 -12.87
C PRO A 49 7.60 -1.61 -13.40
N HIS A 50 7.02 -0.66 -14.12
CA HIS A 50 7.72 0.57 -14.48
C HIS A 50 7.97 1.38 -13.21
N LYS A 51 9.15 2.01 -13.15
CA LYS A 51 9.51 2.89 -12.02
C LYS A 51 8.75 4.20 -12.01
N ASP A 52 8.25 4.64 -13.16
CA ASP A 52 7.61 5.95 -13.34
C ASP A 52 6.10 5.86 -13.06
N GLN A 53 5.76 5.54 -11.83
CA GLN A 53 4.39 5.48 -11.35
C GLN A 53 4.40 5.53 -9.82
N PRO A 54 3.27 5.82 -9.17
CA PRO A 54 3.21 5.76 -7.71
C PRO A 54 3.51 4.36 -7.17
N PHE A 55 4.24 4.33 -6.05
CA PHE A 55 4.47 3.12 -5.27
C PHE A 55 3.92 3.34 -3.88
N TYR A 56 3.39 2.28 -3.29
CA TYR A 56 2.66 2.35 -2.03
C TYR A 56 3.32 1.50 -0.97
N HIS A 57 3.44 2.06 0.23
CA HIS A 57 3.87 1.34 1.42
C HIS A 57 2.62 0.83 2.13
N LEU A 58 2.56 -0.47 2.38
CA LEU A 58 1.38 -1.11 2.96
C LEU A 58 1.71 -1.79 4.28
N PHE A 59 0.82 -1.62 5.25
CA PHE A 59 0.73 -2.58 6.34
C PHE A 59 -0.05 -3.77 5.82
N ALA A 60 0.65 -4.83 5.45
CA ALA A 60 0.12 -5.94 4.68
C ALA A 60 -0.10 -7.18 5.52
N GLU A 61 -1.00 -8.02 5.04
CA GLU A 61 -1.26 -9.35 5.62
C GLU A 61 -1.49 -10.36 4.51
N ASN A 62 -1.15 -11.59 4.80
CA ASN A 62 -1.59 -12.75 4.03
C ASN A 62 -2.21 -13.77 5.01
N ASP A 63 -2.47 -14.99 4.56
CA ASP A 63 -3.09 -16.00 5.42
C ASP A 63 -2.21 -16.43 6.59
N GLU A 64 -0.92 -16.18 6.53
CA GLU A 64 0.03 -16.71 7.49
C GLU A 64 0.68 -15.65 8.37
N THR A 65 0.87 -14.43 7.87
CA THR A 65 1.67 -13.43 8.58
C THR A 65 1.30 -12.00 8.17
N GLU A 66 1.89 -11.05 8.89
CA GLU A 66 1.79 -9.62 8.62
C GLU A 66 3.18 -9.06 8.34
N TYR A 67 3.26 -8.08 7.43
CA TYR A 67 4.54 -7.49 7.04
C TYR A 67 4.31 -6.12 6.38
N VAL A 68 5.41 -5.44 6.07
CA VAL A 68 5.36 -4.19 5.31
C VAL A 68 5.68 -4.52 3.85
N ALA A 69 4.80 -4.12 2.94
CA ALA A 69 4.99 -4.35 1.51
C ALA A 69 5.18 -3.01 0.78
N TYR A 70 5.93 -3.05 -0.31
CA TYR A 70 6.14 -1.92 -1.20
C TYR A 70 5.71 -2.32 -2.60
N VAL A 71 4.63 -1.70 -3.11
CA VAL A 71 3.94 -2.20 -4.31
C VAL A 71 3.62 -1.06 -5.26
N SER A 72 3.88 -1.29 -6.56
CA SER A 72 3.52 -0.35 -7.60
C SER A 72 2.02 -0.25 -7.79
N GLU A 73 1.56 0.91 -8.22
CA GLU A 73 0.14 1.15 -8.46
C GLU A 73 -0.47 0.15 -9.44
N GLN A 74 0.27 -0.21 -10.49
CA GLN A 74 -0.24 -1.14 -11.52
C GLN A 74 -0.55 -2.53 -10.98
N ASN A 75 0.06 -2.90 -9.85
CA ASN A 75 -0.11 -4.22 -9.25
C ASN A 75 -1.13 -4.25 -8.11
N LEU A 76 -1.86 -3.16 -7.92
CA LEU A 76 -2.85 -3.04 -6.85
C LEU A 76 -4.26 -2.91 -7.39
N LEU A 77 -5.21 -3.41 -6.60
CA LEU A 77 -6.64 -3.26 -6.82
C LEU A 77 -7.26 -2.80 -5.49
N PRO A 78 -8.38 -2.05 -5.54
CA PRO A 78 -9.09 -1.74 -4.30
C PRO A 78 -9.60 -3.02 -3.65
N ASP A 79 -9.55 -3.07 -2.32
CA ASP A 79 -10.16 -4.15 -1.57
C ASP A 79 -11.48 -3.65 -1.00
N ASN A 80 -12.58 -4.21 -1.47
CA ASN A 80 -13.93 -3.80 -1.09
C ASN A 80 -14.60 -4.78 -0.13
N SER A 81 -13.82 -5.70 0.47
CA SER A 81 -14.37 -6.71 1.38
C SER A 81 -14.92 -6.10 2.67
N GLY A 82 -14.38 -4.96 3.08
CA GLY A 82 -14.73 -4.34 4.36
C GLY A 82 -14.15 -5.04 5.58
N GLU A 83 -13.39 -6.11 5.38
CA GLU A 83 -12.79 -6.85 6.49
C GLU A 83 -11.60 -6.09 7.07
N PRO A 84 -11.46 -6.05 8.41
CA PRO A 84 -10.30 -5.39 9.03
C PRO A 84 -8.99 -6.05 8.61
N VAL A 85 -7.95 -5.23 8.51
CA VAL A 85 -6.59 -5.72 8.28
C VAL A 85 -5.96 -6.03 9.65
N ARG A 86 -5.38 -7.21 9.78
CA ARG A 86 -4.88 -7.72 11.06
C ARG A 86 -3.51 -7.21 11.47
N HIS A 87 -2.84 -6.45 10.61
CA HIS A 87 -1.48 -5.98 10.90
C HIS A 87 -1.49 -5.13 12.17
N PRO A 88 -0.63 -5.44 13.16
CA PRO A 88 -0.69 -4.77 14.47
C PRO A 88 -0.43 -3.27 14.40
N GLN A 89 0.35 -2.79 13.44
CA GLN A 89 0.62 -1.35 13.32
C GLN A 89 -0.56 -0.56 12.77
N VAL A 90 -1.56 -1.21 12.19
CA VAL A 90 -2.77 -0.51 11.72
C VAL A 90 -3.45 0.21 12.88
N ALA A 91 -3.68 -0.48 13.98
CA ALA A 91 -4.35 0.11 15.14
C ALA A 91 -3.51 1.20 15.81
N GLU A 92 -2.18 1.17 15.64
CA GLU A 92 -1.31 2.20 16.20
C GLU A 92 -1.37 3.51 15.42
N VAL A 93 -1.59 3.44 14.13
CA VAL A 93 -1.55 4.59 13.21
C VAL A 93 -2.93 5.05 12.80
N PHE A 94 -3.87 4.13 12.69
CA PHE A 94 -5.19 4.38 12.08
C PHE A 94 -6.34 4.01 13.00
N VAL A 95 -7.50 4.58 12.67
CA VAL A 95 -8.80 4.12 13.19
C VAL A 95 -9.69 3.78 12.00
N GLN A 96 -10.63 2.87 12.17
CA GLN A 96 -11.60 2.54 11.13
C GLN A 96 -12.48 3.75 10.84
N ASP A 97 -12.76 3.97 9.55
CA ASP A 97 -13.56 5.12 9.12
C ASP A 97 -15.06 4.81 9.01
N GLY A 98 -15.45 3.57 9.27
CA GLY A 98 -16.84 3.13 9.16
C GLY A 98 -17.29 2.81 7.73
N ARG A 99 -16.38 2.85 6.76
CA ARG A 99 -16.67 2.63 5.33
C ARG A 99 -15.81 1.56 4.70
N GLY A 100 -15.21 0.70 5.53
CA GLY A 100 -14.32 -0.36 5.06
C GLY A 100 -12.86 0.06 4.89
N GLY A 101 -12.53 1.30 5.23
CA GLY A 101 -11.17 1.82 5.19
C GLY A 101 -10.75 2.38 6.54
N TYR A 102 -9.69 3.18 6.51
CA TYR A 102 -9.06 3.72 7.71
C TYR A 102 -8.72 5.19 7.52
N ARG A 103 -8.56 5.90 8.62
CA ARG A 103 -8.05 7.26 8.64
C ARG A 103 -6.99 7.40 9.73
N PRO A 104 -6.01 8.30 9.55
CA PRO A 104 -4.99 8.50 10.58
C PRO A 104 -5.62 8.92 11.91
N ARG A 105 -5.02 8.45 13.00
CA ARG A 105 -5.43 8.91 14.32
C ARG A 105 -5.18 10.40 14.45
N ALA A 106 -6.07 11.11 15.16
CA ALA A 106 -5.94 12.55 15.34
C ALA A 106 -4.62 12.95 15.98
N ALA A 107 -4.10 12.12 16.88
CA ALA A 107 -2.81 12.38 17.55
C ALA A 107 -1.63 12.40 16.58
N MET A 108 -1.78 11.80 15.40
CA MET A 108 -0.74 11.77 14.37
C MET A 108 -0.71 13.04 13.51
N MET A 109 -1.63 13.94 13.72
CA MET A 109 -1.79 15.13 12.87
C MET A 109 -1.12 16.37 13.44
N HIS A 110 -0.36 16.21 14.51
CA HIS A 110 0.36 17.32 15.16
C HIS A 110 1.71 17.58 14.53
#